data_5a133586d8fa69b720c1a3139c95b1ce
#
_entry.id   5a133586d8fa69b720c1a3139c95b1ce
#
_cell.length_a   1.000
_cell.length_b   1.000
_cell.length_c   1.000
_cell.angle_alpha   90.00
_cell.angle_beta   90.00
_cell.angle_gamma   90.00
#
_symmetry.space_group_name_H-M   'P 1'
#
loop_
_entity.id
_entity.type
_entity.pdbx_description
1 polymer ?
#
loop_
_entity_poly.entity_id
_entity_poly.type
_entity_poly.pdbx_seq_one_letter_code
_entity_poly.pdbx_strand_id
1 'polypeptide(L)'
;MDQNRSPFCHLERSRIALENEAARAFPDAFPVAEGHTLVVPKRHVAGVFDLPEEEQAALWRLVALVRALLLAELKPDGFNVGVNDGPAAGQTVMHAHVHVIPRRAGDVADPRGGVRWVVPPKARYWAGEQP
;
A
#
# COMPACT_ATOMS: atom_id res chain seq x y z
N MET A 1 -26.44 3.80 -2.57
CA MET A 1 -25.04 3.69 -3.05
C MET A 1 -24.65 2.23 -3.13
N ASP A 2 -24.20 1.84 -4.26
CA ASP A 2 -23.80 0.46 -4.48
C ASP A 2 -22.39 0.23 -3.94
N GLN A 3 -22.28 -0.59 -2.88
CA GLN A 3 -21.02 -0.90 -2.26
C GLN A 3 -20.12 -1.75 -3.18
N ASN A 4 -20.72 -2.35 -4.23
CA ASN A 4 -19.99 -3.23 -5.13
C ASN A 4 -19.38 -2.49 -6.32
N ARG A 5 -19.34 -1.17 -6.28
CA ARG A 5 -18.75 -0.38 -7.36
C ARG A 5 -17.24 -0.29 -7.31
N SER A 6 -16.66 -0.57 -6.15
CA SER A 6 -15.21 -0.55 -6.04
C SER A 6 -14.60 -1.66 -6.90
N PRO A 7 -13.55 -1.35 -7.68
CA PRO A 7 -12.85 -2.38 -8.44
C PRO A 7 -12.27 -3.46 -7.53
N PHE A 8 -12.07 -3.17 -6.25
CA PHE A 8 -11.50 -4.13 -5.30
C PHE A 8 -12.54 -5.09 -4.75
N CYS A 9 -13.84 -4.81 -4.95
CA CYS A 9 -14.91 -5.72 -4.54
C CYS A 9 -15.06 -6.90 -5.50
N HIS A 10 -14.67 -6.73 -6.75
CA HIS A 10 -14.92 -7.71 -7.82
C HIS A 10 -13.64 -8.19 -8.49
N LEU A 11 -12.63 -8.47 -7.67
CA LEU A 11 -11.38 -9.01 -8.17
C LEU A 11 -11.59 -10.44 -8.67
N GLU A 12 -11.08 -10.72 -9.86
CA GLU A 12 -11.05 -12.10 -10.35
C GLU A 12 -10.11 -12.92 -9.49
N ARG A 13 -10.50 -14.18 -9.21
CA ARG A 13 -9.68 -15.07 -8.37
C ARG A 13 -8.24 -15.18 -8.86
N SER A 14 -8.06 -15.18 -10.19
CA SER A 14 -6.73 -15.31 -10.77
C SER A 14 -5.81 -14.15 -10.44
N ARG A 15 -6.36 -13.00 -10.04
CA ARG A 15 -5.56 -11.83 -9.68
C ARG A 15 -5.17 -11.80 -8.20
N ILE A 16 -5.86 -12.59 -7.37
CA ILE A 16 -5.62 -12.60 -5.93
C ILE A 16 -4.42 -13.48 -5.64
N ALA A 17 -3.35 -12.88 -5.14
CA ALA A 17 -2.12 -13.61 -4.82
C ALA A 17 -2.22 -14.31 -3.46
N LEU A 18 -2.81 -13.63 -2.49
CA LEU A 18 -2.94 -14.13 -1.11
C LEU A 18 -4.21 -13.57 -0.51
N GLU A 19 -4.73 -14.26 0.49
CA GLU A 19 -5.84 -13.72 1.28
C GLU A 19 -5.88 -14.40 2.65
N ASN A 20 -6.56 -13.75 3.57
CA ASN A 20 -6.91 -14.34 4.85
C ASN A 20 -8.40 -14.08 5.12
N GLU A 21 -8.82 -14.22 6.37
CA GLU A 21 -10.24 -14.10 6.72
C GLU A 21 -10.83 -12.71 6.43
N ALA A 22 -10.00 -11.67 6.38
CA ALA A 22 -10.52 -10.30 6.30
C ALA A 22 -9.93 -9.48 5.15
N ALA A 23 -8.89 -9.97 4.48
CA ALA A 23 -8.17 -9.15 3.49
C ALA A 23 -7.67 -9.98 2.31
N ARG A 24 -7.38 -9.28 1.22
CA ARG A 24 -6.83 -9.86 -0.02
C ARG A 24 -5.65 -9.04 -0.49
N ALA A 25 -4.69 -9.72 -1.12
CA ALA A 25 -3.52 -9.07 -1.71
C ALA A 25 -3.46 -9.40 -3.18
N PHE A 26 -3.14 -8.40 -4.01
CA PHE A 26 -3.04 -8.56 -5.45
C PHE A 26 -2.11 -7.50 -6.04
N PRO A 27 -1.51 -7.76 -7.21
CA PRO A 27 -0.64 -6.77 -7.84
C PRO A 27 -1.41 -5.51 -8.21
N ASP A 28 -0.81 -4.36 -7.97
CA ASP A 28 -1.39 -3.08 -8.42
C ASP A 28 -1.44 -3.10 -9.95
N ALA A 29 -2.55 -2.64 -10.52
CA ALA A 29 -2.71 -2.58 -11.98
C ALA A 29 -1.79 -1.54 -12.62
N PHE A 30 -1.32 -0.56 -11.85
CA PHE A 30 -0.43 0.49 -12.31
C PHE A 30 0.81 0.53 -11.42
N PRO A 31 1.63 -0.53 -11.45
CA PRO A 31 2.72 -0.65 -10.49
C PRO A 31 3.78 0.44 -10.69
N VAL A 32 4.28 0.98 -9.59
CA VAL A 32 5.38 1.94 -9.63
C VAL A 32 6.73 1.23 -9.52
N ALA A 33 6.71 -0.07 -9.19
CA ALA A 33 7.91 -0.91 -9.10
C ALA A 33 7.49 -2.35 -9.30
N GLU A 34 8.43 -3.19 -9.70
CA GLU A 34 8.18 -4.62 -9.79
C GLU A 34 7.76 -5.15 -8.43
N GLY A 35 6.63 -5.85 -8.38
CA GLY A 35 6.12 -6.41 -7.15
C GLY A 35 5.22 -5.48 -6.34
N HIS A 36 4.95 -4.28 -6.82
CA HIS A 36 4.02 -3.36 -6.14
C HIS A 36 2.68 -4.06 -5.93
N THR A 37 2.32 -4.27 -4.68
CA THR A 37 1.14 -5.05 -4.29
C THR A 37 0.21 -4.17 -3.45
N LEU A 38 -1.08 -4.39 -3.63
CA LEU A 38 -2.11 -3.78 -2.78
C LEU A 38 -2.65 -4.84 -1.84
N VAL A 39 -2.93 -4.43 -0.61
CA VAL A 39 -3.62 -5.27 0.37
C VAL A 39 -4.88 -4.52 0.75
N VAL A 40 -6.03 -5.15 0.53
CA VAL A 40 -7.33 -4.52 0.71
C VAL A 40 -8.18 -5.34 1.66
N PRO A 41 -9.05 -4.69 2.46
CA PRO A 41 -10.02 -5.45 3.23
C PRO A 41 -11.08 -6.03 2.30
N LYS A 42 -11.63 -7.17 2.68
CA LYS A 42 -12.79 -7.75 1.97
C LYS A 42 -14.02 -6.86 2.16
N ARG A 43 -14.13 -6.25 3.35
CA ARG A 43 -15.20 -5.30 3.66
C ARG A 43 -14.96 -4.01 2.90
N HIS A 44 -15.98 -3.50 2.23
CA HIS A 44 -15.88 -2.24 1.50
C HIS A 44 -16.05 -1.08 2.47
N VAL A 45 -14.94 -0.54 2.94
CA VAL A 45 -14.88 0.70 3.73
C VAL A 45 -13.90 1.64 3.06
N ALA A 46 -14.11 2.94 3.22
CA ALA A 46 -13.23 3.93 2.59
C ALA A 46 -11.85 3.95 3.25
N GLY A 47 -11.80 3.85 4.58
CA GLY A 47 -10.55 3.95 5.32
C GLY A 47 -10.23 2.69 6.09
N VAL A 48 -8.93 2.39 6.20
CA VAL A 48 -8.45 1.22 6.94
C VAL A 48 -8.91 1.29 8.40
N PHE A 49 -8.94 2.49 8.97
CA PHE A 49 -9.26 2.67 10.38
C PHE A 49 -10.77 2.61 10.66
N ASP A 50 -11.58 2.47 9.62
CA ASP A 50 -13.03 2.24 9.76
C ASP A 50 -13.35 0.76 9.99
N LEU A 51 -12.35 -0.11 9.84
CA LEU A 51 -12.52 -1.54 10.07
C LEU A 51 -12.64 -1.84 11.57
N PRO A 52 -13.39 -2.90 11.94
CA PRO A 52 -13.30 -3.43 13.30
C PRO A 52 -11.85 -3.79 13.63
N GLU A 53 -11.50 -3.71 14.91
CA GLU A 53 -10.12 -3.89 15.35
C GLU A 53 -9.51 -5.20 14.89
N GLU A 54 -10.26 -6.31 14.99
CA GLU A 54 -9.75 -7.61 14.59
C GLU A 54 -9.54 -7.72 13.08
N GLU A 55 -10.31 -6.96 12.29
CA GLU A 55 -10.10 -6.93 10.84
C GLU A 55 -8.90 -6.06 10.48
N GLN A 56 -8.66 -4.98 11.24
CA GLN A 56 -7.43 -4.21 11.08
C GLN A 56 -6.21 -5.10 11.34
N ALA A 57 -6.26 -5.87 12.42
CA ALA A 57 -5.17 -6.78 12.76
C ALA A 57 -4.92 -7.79 11.64
N ALA A 58 -5.98 -8.37 11.09
CA ALA A 58 -5.86 -9.33 9.99
C ALA A 58 -5.27 -8.70 8.75
N LEU A 59 -5.68 -7.46 8.42
CA LEU A 59 -5.15 -6.73 7.29
C LEU A 59 -3.64 -6.54 7.41
N TRP A 60 -3.19 -6.09 8.58
CA TRP A 60 -1.76 -5.82 8.79
C TRP A 60 -0.94 -7.12 8.83
N ARG A 61 -1.53 -8.22 9.31
CA ARG A 61 -0.85 -9.53 9.22
C ARG A 61 -0.61 -9.91 7.76
N LEU A 62 -1.60 -9.66 6.90
CA LEU A 62 -1.44 -9.96 5.48
C LEU A 62 -0.38 -9.05 4.84
N VAL A 63 -0.34 -7.78 5.23
CA VAL A 63 0.70 -6.86 4.77
C VAL A 63 2.08 -7.41 5.12
N ALA A 64 2.25 -7.86 6.36
CA ALA A 64 3.53 -8.43 6.80
C ALA A 64 3.92 -9.68 5.99
N LEU A 65 2.94 -10.53 5.70
CA LEU A 65 3.18 -11.73 4.91
C LEU A 65 3.56 -11.40 3.47
N VAL A 66 2.84 -10.45 2.85
CA VAL A 66 3.15 -10.00 1.50
C VAL A 66 4.58 -9.47 1.43
N ARG A 67 4.95 -8.62 2.40
CA ARG A 67 6.32 -8.10 2.44
C ARG A 67 7.35 -9.22 2.54
N ALA A 68 7.10 -10.19 3.39
CA ALA A 68 8.03 -11.31 3.57
C ALA A 68 8.19 -12.12 2.28
N LEU A 69 7.08 -12.37 1.57
CA LEU A 69 7.13 -13.12 0.33
C LEU A 69 7.84 -12.34 -0.78
N LEU A 70 7.57 -11.05 -0.89
CA LEU A 70 8.24 -10.21 -1.87
C LEU A 70 9.74 -10.11 -1.58
N LEU A 71 10.10 -10.05 -0.29
CA LEU A 71 11.50 -10.04 0.11
C LEU A 71 12.21 -11.32 -0.34
N ALA A 72 11.55 -12.46 -0.15
CA ALA A 72 12.13 -13.75 -0.53
C ALA A 72 12.24 -13.91 -2.04
N GLU A 73 11.21 -13.47 -2.78
CA GLU A 73 11.13 -13.69 -4.23
C GLU A 73 11.96 -12.71 -5.03
N LEU A 74 11.88 -11.43 -4.69
CA LEU A 74 12.47 -10.36 -5.50
C LEU A 74 13.75 -9.79 -4.88
N LYS A 75 13.95 -10.02 -3.60
CA LYS A 75 15.14 -9.55 -2.86
C LYS A 75 15.38 -8.06 -3.03
N PRO A 76 14.35 -7.22 -2.79
CA PRO A 76 14.54 -5.78 -2.87
C PRO A 76 15.42 -5.29 -1.71
N ASP A 77 15.89 -4.06 -1.82
CA ASP A 77 16.73 -3.45 -0.79
C ASP A 77 15.90 -2.82 0.33
N GLY A 78 14.62 -2.54 0.07
CA GLY A 78 13.74 -1.95 1.07
C GLY A 78 12.30 -1.94 0.57
N PHE A 79 11.42 -1.34 1.37
CA PHE A 79 10.01 -1.22 1.02
C PHE A 79 9.48 0.13 1.47
N ASN A 80 8.55 0.67 0.67
CA ASN A 80 7.61 1.67 1.17
C ASN A 80 6.27 0.98 1.39
N VAL A 81 5.74 1.13 2.59
CA VAL A 81 4.44 0.56 2.95
C VAL A 81 3.59 1.70 3.47
N GLY A 82 2.40 1.88 2.90
CA GLY A 82 1.61 3.02 3.32
C GLY A 82 0.18 3.01 2.83
N VAL A 83 -0.59 3.93 3.39
CA VAL A 83 -2.02 4.11 3.15
C VAL A 83 -2.27 5.58 2.86
N ASN A 84 -3.11 5.85 1.87
CA ASN A 84 -3.65 7.18 1.65
C ASN A 84 -5.04 7.20 2.29
N ASP A 85 -5.17 7.90 3.40
CA ASP A 85 -6.40 7.91 4.19
C ASP A 85 -7.13 9.23 3.92
N GLY A 86 -8.07 9.18 3.01
CA GLY A 86 -8.89 10.32 2.62
C GLY A 86 -8.40 11.03 1.36
N PRO A 87 -9.30 11.77 0.68
CA PRO A 87 -8.95 12.45 -0.57
C PRO A 87 -7.83 13.48 -0.41
N ALA A 88 -7.78 14.19 0.70
CA ALA A 88 -6.71 15.18 0.94
C ALA A 88 -5.34 14.53 1.05
N ALA A 89 -5.30 13.24 1.37
CA ALA A 89 -4.07 12.47 1.44
C ALA A 89 -3.74 11.74 0.14
N GLY A 90 -4.56 11.95 -0.89
CA GLY A 90 -4.31 11.36 -2.21
C GLY A 90 -5.11 10.11 -2.52
N GLN A 91 -6.06 9.74 -1.67
CA GLN A 91 -6.89 8.56 -1.94
C GLN A 91 -7.83 8.84 -3.11
N THR A 92 -7.77 7.99 -4.13
CA THR A 92 -8.60 8.14 -5.32
C THR A 92 -9.66 7.03 -5.46
N VAL A 93 -9.39 5.85 -4.91
CA VAL A 93 -10.36 4.75 -4.87
C VAL A 93 -10.86 4.66 -3.44
N MET A 94 -12.16 4.80 -3.24
CA MET A 94 -12.76 4.87 -1.91
C MET A 94 -13.09 3.48 -1.35
N HIS A 95 -12.15 2.60 -1.48
CA HIS A 95 -12.07 1.30 -0.84
C HIS A 95 -10.65 1.24 -0.27
N ALA A 96 -10.53 1.08 1.02
CA ALA A 96 -9.26 1.11 1.73
C ALA A 96 -8.23 0.18 1.09
N HIS A 97 -7.01 0.64 0.97
CA HIS A 97 -5.94 -0.21 0.44
C HIS A 97 -4.59 0.24 0.98
N VAL A 98 -3.74 -0.74 1.23
CA VAL A 98 -2.37 -0.54 1.69
C VAL A 98 -1.45 -0.87 0.53
N HIS A 99 -0.53 0.05 0.24
CA HIS A 99 0.51 -0.18 -0.77
C HIS A 99 1.70 -0.87 -0.13
N VAL A 100 2.21 -1.90 -0.79
CA VAL A 100 3.49 -2.53 -0.44
C VAL A 100 4.36 -2.41 -1.67
N ILE A 101 5.37 -1.57 -1.59
CA ILE A 101 6.19 -1.21 -2.75
C ILE A 101 7.64 -1.62 -2.51
N PRO A 102 8.13 -2.66 -3.23
CA PRO A 102 9.54 -3.03 -3.13
C PRO A 102 10.41 -1.90 -3.72
N ARG A 103 11.52 -1.62 -3.04
CA ARG A 103 12.43 -0.57 -3.45
C ARG A 103 13.82 -1.15 -3.67
N ARG A 104 14.54 -0.59 -4.64
CA ARG A 104 15.91 -0.99 -4.91
C ARG A 104 16.82 0.22 -4.84
N ALA A 105 18.03 0.02 -4.35
CA ALA A 105 19.03 1.07 -4.35
C ALA A 105 19.20 1.59 -5.78
N GLY A 106 19.12 2.89 -5.95
CA GLY A 106 19.27 3.51 -7.27
C GLY A 106 18.00 3.60 -8.10
N ASP A 107 16.87 3.11 -7.60
CA ASP A 107 15.61 3.19 -8.37
C ASP A 107 15.11 4.63 -8.53
N VAL A 108 15.52 5.52 -7.64
CA VAL A 108 15.36 6.97 -7.79
C VAL A 108 16.68 7.63 -7.41
N ALA A 109 16.87 8.87 -7.83
CA ALA A 109 18.14 9.57 -7.61
C ALA A 109 18.45 9.77 -6.13
N ASP A 110 17.44 10.17 -5.34
CA ASP A 110 17.61 10.41 -3.91
C ASP A 110 16.34 9.95 -3.18
N PRO A 111 16.40 8.77 -2.52
CA PRO A 111 15.20 8.23 -1.86
C PRO A 111 14.94 8.81 -0.48
N ARG A 112 15.84 9.67 0.03
CA ARG A 112 15.70 10.18 1.39
C ARG A 112 14.36 10.87 1.59
N GLY A 113 13.79 10.66 2.74
CA GLY A 113 12.51 11.26 3.12
C GLY A 113 11.32 10.35 2.84
N GLY A 114 11.38 9.50 1.80
CA GLY A 114 10.33 8.53 1.53
C GLY A 114 8.92 9.10 1.64
N VAL A 115 8.20 8.68 2.67
CA VAL A 115 6.81 9.11 2.93
C VAL A 115 6.66 10.64 2.98
N ARG A 116 7.71 11.36 3.34
CA ARG A 116 7.65 12.83 3.45
C ARG A 116 7.40 13.50 2.11
N TRP A 117 7.63 12.79 0.99
CA TRP A 117 7.42 13.34 -0.34
C TRP A 117 5.94 13.58 -0.68
N VAL A 118 5.03 13.17 0.23
CA VAL A 118 3.61 13.54 0.10
C VAL A 118 3.41 15.05 0.18
N VAL A 119 4.35 15.78 0.81
CA VAL A 119 4.36 17.24 0.81
C VAL A 119 5.74 17.69 0.33
N PRO A 120 5.94 17.75 -1.00
CA PRO A 120 7.28 17.95 -1.57
C PRO A 120 8.07 19.13 -1.02
N PRO A 121 7.48 20.33 -0.80
CA PRO A 121 8.26 21.45 -0.27
C PRO A 121 8.85 21.21 1.12
N LYS A 122 8.31 20.23 1.85
CA LYS A 122 8.75 19.92 3.22
C LYS A 122 9.48 18.59 3.32
N ALA A 123 9.65 17.90 2.20
CA ALA A 123 10.21 16.55 2.22
C ALA A 123 11.69 16.54 2.62
N ARG A 124 12.44 17.51 2.15
CA ARG A 124 13.89 17.53 2.32
C ARG A 124 14.31 18.27 3.60
N TYR A 125 13.96 17.72 4.75
CA TYR A 125 14.26 18.34 6.03
C TYR A 125 15.77 18.50 6.27
N TRP A 126 16.58 17.61 5.71
CA TRP A 126 18.04 17.68 5.84
C TRP A 126 18.63 18.85 5.07
N ALA A 127 17.96 19.32 4.03
CA ALA A 127 18.44 20.47 3.26
C ALA A 127 18.31 21.77 4.06
N GLY A 128 17.30 21.84 4.94
CA GLY A 128 17.09 23.00 5.79
C GLY A 128 18.14 23.14 6.87
N GLU A 129 18.90 22.08 7.14
CA GLU A 129 19.99 22.10 8.12
C GLU A 129 21.26 22.67 7.52
N GLN A 130 21.29 22.84 6.22
CA GLN A 130 22.47 23.35 5.56
C GLN A 130 22.69 24.81 5.95
N PRO A 131 23.86 25.15 6.41
CA PRO A 131 24.16 26.53 6.79
C PRO A 131 24.04 27.47 5.60
#